data_3f82f529e99b874ace671fc376bfe657
#
_entry.id   3f82f529e99b874ace671fc376bfe657
#
_cell.length_a   1.000
_cell.length_b   1.000
_cell.length_c   1.000
_cell.angle_alpha   90.00
_cell.angle_beta   90.00
_cell.angle_gamma   90.00
#
_symmetry.space_group_name_H-M   'P 1'
#
loop_
_entity.id
_entity.type
_entity.pdbx_description
1 polymer ?
#
loop_
_entity_poly.entity_id
_entity_poly.type
_entity_poly.pdbx_seq_one_letter_code
_entity_poly.pdbx_strand_id
1 'polypeptide(L)'
;MLPMNNCKVISEVITMADMFAPLVAQLKANPKTIVFTEGNDPRILEAASKLLAEGVLKVVMVGNEAECKAAAAAGGFDISAAEIIDPENYAGFDEMVHTMVELRKGKQTAEECTALLKKSNYFGTMLVKMGKADCLLGGATYSTADTIRPA
;
A
#
# COMPACT_ATOMS: atom_id res chain seq x y z
N MET A 1 -27.41 -55.14 20.76
CA MET A 1 -28.01 -53.90 20.30
C MET A 1 -27.03 -52.78 20.63
N LEU A 2 -26.12 -52.43 19.71
CA LEU A 2 -25.09 -51.45 19.89
C LEU A 2 -25.63 -50.05 19.44
N PRO A 3 -25.35 -48.96 20.18
CA PRO A 3 -25.79 -47.65 19.77
C PRO A 3 -24.96 -47.18 18.57
N MET A 4 -25.63 -46.79 17.52
CA MET A 4 -25.05 -46.16 16.35
C MET A 4 -24.49 -44.81 16.78
N ASN A 5 -23.13 -44.68 16.81
CA ASN A 5 -22.44 -43.43 16.98
C ASN A 5 -22.78 -42.50 15.83
N ASN A 6 -23.46 -41.44 16.17
CA ASN A 6 -23.74 -40.29 15.34
C ASN A 6 -22.42 -39.64 14.91
N CYS A 7 -21.91 -39.99 13.75
CA CYS A 7 -20.79 -39.29 13.14
C CYS A 7 -21.31 -37.93 12.66
N LYS A 8 -21.27 -36.95 13.55
CA LYS A 8 -21.44 -35.56 13.21
C LYS A 8 -20.19 -35.14 12.42
N VAL A 9 -20.24 -35.32 11.13
CA VAL A 9 -19.33 -34.58 10.23
C VAL A 9 -19.82 -33.15 10.27
N ILE A 10 -19.24 -32.37 11.19
CA ILE A 10 -19.33 -30.91 11.14
C ILE A 10 -18.43 -30.52 9.98
N SER A 11 -19.01 -30.34 8.80
CA SER A 11 -18.35 -29.60 7.73
C SER A 11 -18.30 -28.15 8.19
N GLU A 12 -17.23 -27.79 8.91
CA GLU A 12 -16.93 -26.39 9.13
C GLU A 12 -16.69 -25.77 7.75
N VAL A 13 -17.64 -24.99 7.31
CA VAL A 13 -17.48 -24.14 6.14
C VAL A 13 -16.47 -23.09 6.54
N ILE A 14 -15.19 -23.31 6.22
CA ILE A 14 -14.14 -22.32 6.41
C ILE A 14 -14.52 -21.13 5.54
N THR A 15 -14.89 -20.03 6.18
CA THR A 15 -15.18 -18.78 5.47
C THR A 15 -13.88 -18.14 4.99
N MET A 16 -13.95 -17.29 3.97
CA MET A 16 -12.77 -16.53 3.51
C MET A 16 -12.14 -15.74 4.67
N ALA A 17 -12.95 -15.22 5.59
CA ALA A 17 -12.47 -14.54 6.78
C ALA A 17 -11.63 -15.45 7.68
N ASP A 18 -12.03 -16.70 7.88
CA ASP A 18 -11.29 -17.68 8.70
C ASP A 18 -9.95 -18.04 8.06
N MET A 19 -9.90 -18.10 6.73
CA MET A 19 -8.67 -18.40 5.98
C MET A 19 -7.61 -17.32 6.17
N PHE A 20 -7.99 -16.05 6.28
CA PHE A 20 -7.05 -14.93 6.48
C PHE A 20 -6.77 -14.62 7.95
N ALA A 21 -7.52 -15.18 8.91
CA ALA A 21 -7.34 -14.90 10.33
C ALA A 21 -5.90 -15.10 10.85
N PRO A 22 -5.15 -16.16 10.47
CA PRO A 22 -3.77 -16.33 10.88
C PRO A 22 -2.84 -15.23 10.34
N LEU A 23 -3.06 -14.78 9.10
CA LEU A 23 -2.27 -13.70 8.48
C LEU A 23 -2.55 -12.36 9.16
N VAL A 24 -3.81 -12.07 9.44
CA VAL A 24 -4.22 -10.88 10.18
C VAL A 24 -3.60 -10.86 11.57
N ALA A 25 -3.60 -12.00 12.28
CA ALA A 25 -2.96 -12.10 13.59
C ALA A 25 -1.45 -11.83 13.52
N GLN A 26 -0.75 -12.36 12.53
CA GLN A 26 0.67 -12.09 12.31
C GLN A 26 0.96 -10.62 12.02
N LEU A 27 0.16 -9.97 11.19
CA LEU A 27 0.30 -8.56 10.86
C LEU A 27 0.02 -7.67 12.06
N LYS A 28 -0.96 -8.00 12.89
CA LYS A 28 -1.22 -7.28 14.15
C LYS A 28 -0.09 -7.43 15.17
N ALA A 29 0.54 -8.60 15.23
CA ALA A 29 1.69 -8.85 16.11
C ALA A 29 2.98 -8.18 15.60
N ASN A 30 3.11 -8.00 14.29
CA ASN A 30 4.28 -7.40 13.64
C ASN A 30 3.82 -6.41 12.53
N PRO A 31 3.38 -5.21 12.91
CA PRO A 31 2.79 -4.25 11.98
C PRO A 31 3.72 -3.92 10.82
N LYS A 32 3.20 -4.03 9.60
CA LYS A 32 3.87 -3.69 8.36
C LYS A 32 3.31 -2.39 7.78
N THR A 33 4.12 -1.70 7.01
CA THR A 33 3.74 -0.47 6.32
C THR A 33 3.54 -0.75 4.84
N ILE A 34 2.33 -0.45 4.35
CA ILE A 34 1.99 -0.54 2.93
C ILE A 34 1.92 0.86 2.31
N VAL A 35 2.47 0.99 1.09
CA VAL A 35 2.34 2.20 0.27
C VAL A 35 1.30 1.98 -0.81
N PHE A 36 0.33 2.88 -0.90
CA PHE A 36 -0.59 3.01 -2.01
C PHE A 36 -0.18 4.17 -2.90
N THR A 37 0.02 3.90 -4.19
CA THR A 37 0.53 4.89 -5.16
C THR A 37 -0.55 5.76 -5.80
N GLU A 38 -1.82 5.46 -5.58
CA GLU A 38 -2.98 6.13 -6.18
C GLU A 38 -3.91 6.63 -5.07
N GLY A 39 -3.39 7.56 -4.25
CA GLY A 39 -4.02 8.00 -3.01
C GLY A 39 -5.37 8.71 -3.16
N ASN A 40 -5.77 9.10 -4.36
CA ASN A 40 -7.05 9.72 -4.65
C ASN A 40 -8.07 8.78 -5.33
N ASP A 41 -7.70 7.51 -5.62
CA ASP A 41 -8.63 6.53 -6.20
C ASP A 41 -9.61 6.01 -5.13
N PRO A 42 -10.94 6.04 -5.37
CA PRO A 42 -11.95 5.62 -4.39
C PRO A 42 -11.79 4.18 -3.92
N ARG A 43 -11.34 3.26 -4.78
CA ARG A 43 -11.13 1.85 -4.44
C ARG A 43 -9.95 1.68 -3.47
N ILE A 44 -8.92 2.49 -3.67
CA ILE A 44 -7.74 2.52 -2.79
C ILE A 44 -8.11 3.15 -1.45
N LEU A 45 -8.87 4.24 -1.45
CA LEU A 45 -9.36 4.90 -0.24
C LEU A 45 -10.25 3.97 0.60
N GLU A 46 -11.15 3.22 -0.04
CA GLU A 46 -11.99 2.21 0.63
C GLU A 46 -11.12 1.11 1.27
N ALA A 47 -10.15 0.58 0.53
CA ALA A 47 -9.25 -0.45 1.04
C ALA A 47 -8.40 0.06 2.21
N ALA A 48 -7.83 1.27 2.09
CA ALA A 48 -7.04 1.92 3.13
C ALA A 48 -7.87 2.12 4.41
N SER A 49 -9.08 2.65 4.28
CA SER A 49 -10.00 2.86 5.41
C SER A 49 -10.31 1.55 6.16
N LYS A 50 -10.56 0.45 5.44
CA LYS A 50 -10.78 -0.87 6.04
C LYS A 50 -9.55 -1.39 6.79
N LEU A 51 -8.37 -1.31 6.17
CA LEU A 51 -7.12 -1.76 6.78
C LEU A 51 -6.77 -0.98 8.05
N LEU A 52 -7.02 0.33 8.04
CA LEU A 52 -6.82 1.20 9.20
C LEU A 52 -7.81 0.89 10.31
N ALA A 53 -9.09 0.72 9.99
CA ALA A 53 -10.13 0.39 10.97
C ALA A 53 -9.87 -0.97 11.66
N GLU A 54 -9.32 -1.94 10.94
CA GLU A 54 -8.95 -3.25 11.49
C GLU A 54 -7.60 -3.24 12.25
N GLY A 55 -6.80 -2.18 12.10
CA GLY A 55 -5.47 -2.06 12.69
C GLY A 55 -4.49 -3.12 12.21
N VAL A 56 -4.61 -3.54 10.94
CA VAL A 56 -3.81 -4.64 10.36
C VAL A 56 -2.49 -4.12 9.81
N LEU A 57 -2.50 -2.95 9.17
CA LEU A 57 -1.34 -2.36 8.52
C LEU A 57 -1.25 -0.85 8.83
N LYS A 58 -0.02 -0.33 8.81
CA LYS A 58 0.21 1.09 8.66
C LYS A 58 0.07 1.45 7.19
N VAL A 59 -0.61 2.53 6.89
CA VAL A 59 -0.92 2.94 5.52
C VAL A 59 -0.23 4.25 5.20
N VAL A 60 0.54 4.23 4.12
CA VAL A 60 1.10 5.41 3.47
C VAL A 60 0.42 5.59 2.13
N MET A 61 -0.06 6.78 1.83
CA MET A 61 -0.71 7.12 0.57
C MET A 61 0.13 8.16 -0.16
N VAL A 62 0.44 7.90 -1.42
CA VAL A 62 1.20 8.85 -2.26
C VAL A 62 0.22 9.68 -3.07
N GLY A 63 0.32 11.00 -2.93
CA GLY A 63 -0.51 11.95 -3.67
C GLY A 63 -0.65 13.28 -2.96
N ASN A 64 -1.33 14.21 -3.61
CA ASN A 64 -1.62 15.51 -3.00
C ASN A 64 -2.56 15.36 -1.79
N GLU A 65 -2.18 15.90 -0.66
CA GLU A 65 -2.90 15.72 0.60
C GLU A 65 -4.35 16.24 0.54
N ALA A 66 -4.54 17.41 -0.08
CA ALA A 66 -5.87 18.02 -0.18
C ALA A 66 -6.79 17.19 -1.08
N GLU A 67 -6.27 16.67 -2.20
CA GLU A 67 -7.03 15.82 -3.13
C GLU A 67 -7.40 14.49 -2.48
N CYS A 68 -6.45 13.82 -1.79
CA CYS A 68 -6.71 12.57 -1.10
C CYS A 68 -7.79 12.74 -0.02
N LYS A 69 -7.69 13.79 0.80
CA LYS A 69 -8.69 14.09 1.84
C LYS A 69 -10.06 14.43 1.26
N ALA A 70 -10.11 15.21 0.17
CA ALA A 70 -11.37 15.56 -0.49
C ALA A 70 -12.03 14.31 -1.09
N ALA A 71 -11.28 13.45 -1.76
CA ALA A 71 -11.78 12.20 -2.34
C ALA A 71 -12.26 11.22 -1.24
N ALA A 72 -11.54 11.13 -0.13
CA ALA A 72 -11.94 10.30 1.02
C ALA A 72 -13.25 10.81 1.63
N ALA A 73 -13.38 12.13 1.83
CA ALA A 73 -14.60 12.73 2.36
C ALA A 73 -15.80 12.50 1.42
N ALA A 74 -15.60 12.64 0.11
CA ALA A 74 -16.64 12.37 -0.88
C ALA A 74 -17.12 10.92 -0.88
N GLY A 75 -16.20 9.97 -0.62
CA GLY A 75 -16.50 8.54 -0.51
C GLY A 75 -16.97 8.09 0.89
N GLY A 76 -16.88 8.96 1.91
CA GLY A 76 -17.17 8.60 3.29
C GLY A 76 -16.13 7.66 3.91
N PHE A 77 -14.88 7.69 3.43
CA PHE A 77 -13.79 6.85 3.91
C PHE A 77 -12.97 7.56 4.99
N ASP A 78 -12.74 6.89 6.10
CA ASP A 78 -11.86 7.40 7.15
C ASP A 78 -10.41 6.97 6.88
N ILE A 79 -9.58 7.95 6.54
CA ILE A 79 -8.13 7.79 6.32
C ILE A 79 -7.31 8.64 7.30
N SER A 80 -7.91 9.07 8.41
CA SER A 80 -7.26 9.99 9.38
C SER A 80 -5.98 9.42 10.00
N ALA A 81 -5.87 8.09 10.06
CA ALA A 81 -4.68 7.40 10.57
C ALA A 81 -3.66 7.04 9.46
N ALA A 82 -3.94 7.37 8.19
CA ALA A 82 -2.97 7.19 7.10
C ALA A 82 -1.96 8.35 7.07
N GLU A 83 -0.71 8.04 6.74
CA GLU A 83 0.26 9.06 6.35
C GLU A 83 0.07 9.37 4.86
N ILE A 84 -0.06 10.65 4.52
CA ILE A 84 -0.16 11.09 3.12
C ILE A 84 1.14 11.80 2.77
N ILE A 85 1.81 11.33 1.72
CA ILE A 85 3.07 11.89 1.24
C ILE A 85 2.87 12.44 -0.18
N ASP A 86 3.05 13.76 -0.30
CA ASP A 86 3.09 14.44 -1.58
C ASP A 86 4.54 14.45 -2.10
N PRO A 87 4.84 13.82 -3.25
CA PRO A 87 6.18 13.83 -3.82
C PRO A 87 6.76 15.23 -4.05
N GLU A 88 5.91 16.24 -4.32
CA GLU A 88 6.35 17.60 -4.56
C GLU A 88 6.78 18.34 -3.28
N ASN A 89 6.31 17.87 -2.12
CA ASN A 89 6.57 18.50 -0.83
C ASN A 89 7.35 17.59 0.14
N TYR A 90 7.93 16.50 -0.37
CA TYR A 90 8.64 15.54 0.48
C TYR A 90 10.05 16.03 0.86
N ALA A 91 10.30 16.18 2.15
CA ALA A 91 11.58 16.71 2.66
C ALA A 91 12.81 15.83 2.30
N GLY A 92 12.62 14.52 2.11
CA GLY A 92 13.67 13.57 1.70
C GLY A 92 13.83 13.40 0.20
N PHE A 93 13.26 14.29 -0.62
CA PHE A 93 13.23 14.12 -2.08
C PHE A 93 14.62 14.09 -2.70
N ASP A 94 15.53 14.99 -2.29
CA ASP A 94 16.89 15.06 -2.82
C ASP A 94 17.71 13.80 -2.48
N GLU A 95 17.58 13.27 -1.25
CA GLU A 95 18.18 11.99 -0.85
C GLU A 95 17.65 10.84 -1.71
N MET A 96 16.36 10.84 -2.02
CA MET A 96 15.73 9.84 -2.86
C MET A 96 16.23 9.92 -4.31
N VAL A 97 16.39 11.12 -4.86
CA VAL A 97 17.01 11.34 -6.19
C VAL A 97 18.41 10.77 -6.22
N HIS A 98 19.25 11.13 -5.23
CA HIS A 98 20.63 10.64 -5.15
C HIS A 98 20.69 9.11 -5.12
N THR A 99 19.88 8.50 -4.25
CA THR A 99 19.79 7.04 -4.12
C THR A 99 19.34 6.39 -5.43
N MET A 100 18.37 6.99 -6.12
CA MET A 100 17.90 6.46 -7.41
C MET A 100 18.99 6.52 -8.48
N VAL A 101 19.73 7.63 -8.57
CA VAL A 101 20.88 7.76 -9.52
C VAL A 101 21.92 6.68 -9.28
N GLU A 102 22.29 6.43 -8.02
CA GLU A 102 23.24 5.35 -7.68
C GLU A 102 22.73 3.97 -8.10
N LEU A 103 21.44 3.67 -7.83
CA LEU A 103 20.82 2.40 -8.20
C LEU A 103 20.77 2.21 -9.73
N ARG A 104 20.60 3.28 -10.50
CA ARG A 104 20.56 3.25 -11.97
C ARG A 104 21.95 3.13 -12.60
N LYS A 105 23.03 3.24 -11.81
CA LYS A 105 24.42 3.01 -12.26
C LYS A 105 24.79 3.81 -13.51
N GLY A 106 24.44 5.09 -13.56
CA GLY A 106 24.72 5.99 -14.68
C GLY A 106 23.84 5.80 -15.92
N LYS A 107 22.78 4.97 -15.86
CA LYS A 107 21.82 4.82 -16.98
C LYS A 107 20.82 5.97 -17.06
N GLN A 108 20.69 6.76 -16.02
CA GLN A 108 19.78 7.91 -15.91
C GLN A 108 20.48 9.06 -15.21
N THR A 109 20.22 10.27 -15.68
CA THR A 109 20.73 11.50 -15.06
C THR A 109 19.92 11.87 -13.81
N ALA A 110 20.42 12.80 -13.01
CA ALA A 110 19.70 13.32 -11.84
C ALA A 110 18.39 13.98 -12.23
N GLU A 111 18.38 14.72 -13.35
CA GLU A 111 17.18 15.38 -13.87
C GLU A 111 16.13 14.36 -14.31
N GLU A 112 16.53 13.28 -14.97
CA GLU A 112 15.63 12.19 -15.36
C GLU A 112 15.08 11.47 -14.13
N CYS A 113 15.90 11.19 -13.12
CA CYS A 113 15.46 10.60 -11.86
C CYS A 113 14.48 11.52 -11.13
N THR A 114 14.75 12.82 -11.08
CA THR A 114 13.85 13.82 -10.51
C THR A 114 12.48 13.82 -11.20
N ALA A 115 12.48 13.79 -12.53
CA ALA A 115 11.23 13.76 -13.31
C ALA A 115 10.43 12.47 -13.10
N LEU A 116 11.12 11.33 -12.92
CA LEU A 116 10.49 10.04 -12.63
C LEU A 116 9.91 10.00 -11.22
N LEU A 117 10.63 10.52 -10.23
CA LEU A 117 10.20 10.51 -8.83
C LEU A 117 8.99 11.41 -8.54
N LYS A 118 8.67 12.34 -9.42
CA LYS A 118 7.38 13.06 -9.36
C LYS A 118 6.17 12.18 -9.67
N LYS A 119 6.39 10.99 -10.26
CA LYS A 119 5.34 10.01 -10.52
C LYS A 119 5.17 9.11 -9.30
N SER A 120 3.96 9.00 -8.78
CA SER A 120 3.68 8.28 -7.53
C SER A 120 4.07 6.80 -7.56
N ASN A 121 4.04 6.13 -8.72
CA ASN A 121 4.52 4.75 -8.86
C ASN A 121 6.04 4.62 -8.62
N TYR A 122 6.85 5.52 -9.18
CA TYR A 122 8.30 5.56 -8.93
C TYR A 122 8.61 5.99 -7.50
N PHE A 123 7.92 7.01 -7.02
CA PHE A 123 8.10 7.51 -5.66
C PHE A 123 7.79 6.44 -4.61
N GLY A 124 6.65 5.77 -4.73
CA GLY A 124 6.26 4.68 -3.84
C GLY A 124 7.25 3.50 -3.87
N THR A 125 7.75 3.12 -5.05
CA THR A 125 8.78 2.09 -5.18
C THR A 125 10.07 2.49 -4.44
N MET A 126 10.47 3.74 -4.54
CA MET A 126 11.66 4.24 -3.83
C MET A 126 11.45 4.30 -2.32
N LEU A 127 10.25 4.59 -1.81
CA LEU A 127 9.96 4.51 -0.37
C LEU A 127 10.22 3.09 0.16
N VAL A 128 9.77 2.07 -0.57
CA VAL A 128 10.05 0.66 -0.20
C VAL A 128 11.54 0.35 -0.33
N LYS A 129 12.20 0.78 -1.40
CA LYS A 129 13.62 0.53 -1.64
C LYS A 129 14.52 1.14 -0.56
N MET A 130 14.15 2.31 -0.05
CA MET A 130 14.85 3.00 1.03
C MET A 130 14.47 2.50 2.43
N GLY A 131 13.63 1.47 2.55
CA GLY A 131 13.20 0.91 3.82
C GLY A 131 12.23 1.79 4.62
N LYS A 132 11.59 2.77 3.97
CA LYS A 132 10.56 3.62 4.58
C LYS A 132 9.21 2.92 4.65
N ALA A 133 9.02 1.86 3.86
CA ALA A 133 7.85 0.98 3.88
C ALA A 133 8.26 -0.46 3.57
N ASP A 134 7.39 -1.41 3.91
CA ASP A 134 7.64 -2.85 3.73
C ASP A 134 7.17 -3.36 2.36
N CYS A 135 6.07 -2.80 1.84
CA CYS A 135 5.49 -3.22 0.56
C CYS A 135 4.75 -2.08 -0.13
N LEU A 136 4.45 -2.30 -1.41
CA LEU A 136 3.70 -1.36 -2.25
C LEU A 136 2.56 -2.09 -2.94
N LEU A 137 1.42 -1.44 -3.04
CA LEU A 137 0.29 -1.83 -3.87
C LEU A 137 -0.11 -0.67 -4.77
N GLY A 138 -0.17 -0.93 -6.06
CA GLY A 138 -0.56 0.03 -7.08
C GLY A 138 -1.12 -0.68 -8.31
N GLY A 139 -1.56 0.10 -9.30
CA GLY A 139 -2.09 -0.43 -10.56
C GLY A 139 -3.61 -0.38 -10.68
N ALA A 140 -4.29 0.38 -9.82
CA ALA A 140 -5.72 0.63 -9.97
C ALA A 140 -6.04 1.43 -11.23
N THR A 141 -5.14 2.37 -11.61
CA THR A 141 -5.26 3.24 -12.78
C THR A 141 -4.08 3.10 -13.76
N TYR A 142 -2.96 2.54 -13.32
CA TYR A 142 -1.77 2.36 -14.15
C TYR A 142 -1.87 1.15 -15.07
N SER A 143 -1.19 1.21 -16.21
CA SER A 143 -0.94 0.02 -17.03
C SER A 143 0.00 -0.95 -16.30
N THR A 144 -0.02 -2.22 -16.68
CA THR A 144 0.92 -3.23 -16.16
C THR A 144 2.36 -2.79 -16.34
N ALA A 145 2.69 -2.19 -17.51
CA ALA A 145 4.03 -1.69 -17.78
C ALA A 145 4.46 -0.58 -16.82
N ASP A 146 3.55 0.36 -16.51
CA ASP A 146 3.83 1.48 -15.62
C ASP A 146 3.94 1.04 -14.15
N THR A 147 3.25 -0.03 -13.79
CA THR A 147 3.35 -0.63 -12.47
C THR A 147 4.68 -1.37 -12.25
N ILE A 148 5.15 -2.11 -13.27
CA ILE A 148 6.36 -2.96 -13.15
C ILE A 148 7.65 -2.17 -13.45
N ARG A 149 7.60 -1.19 -14.34
CA ARG A 149 8.80 -0.47 -14.81
C ARG A 149 9.63 0.22 -13.71
N PRO A 150 9.06 0.69 -12.58
CA PRO A 150 9.83 1.26 -11.48
C PRO A 150 10.66 0.26 -10.67
N ALA A 151 10.27 -1.03 -10.65
CA ALA A 151 10.86 -2.09 -9.82
C ALA A 151 12.24 -2.65 -10.32
#